data_9cd35d553792e8cda1aaf0cd7986bdf0
#
_entry.id   9cd35d553792e8cda1aaf0cd7986bdf0
#
_cell.length_a   1.000
_cell.length_b   1.000
_cell.length_c   1.000
_cell.angle_alpha   90.00
_cell.angle_beta   90.00
_cell.angle_gamma   90.00
#
_symmetry.space_group_name_H-M   'P 1'
#
loop_
_entity.id
_entity.type
_entity.pdbx_description
1 polymer ?
#
loop_
_entity_poly.entity_id
_entity_poly.type
_entity_poly.pdbx_seq_one_letter_code
_entity_poly.pdbx_strand_id
1 'polypeptide(L)'
;MRPAATQPFDYEAKRWGSAPLRPRPWFANGLKLRYLLEDLEPVRGKVLDVGCGAGSVAKAVKRERPDLEVIGCDMSRSALDAAEAEPEGVAFHIGQAEKLPFGDGEFTFVWMFDVLEHVDHPERVLREVARVLRPGGVFHIVLPLEGQPWTLYRFLGCGTRWTAKLRHGGHIQVFSSERFTGLAAFCGLTVTATRWSYHGLLQAVDVLYFSWLDWRGPVSSSVEDVIAAEPGFAGTLMRMASKSVATVAWGEARLLASLPGGCGHFTCRRDGAGTRA
;
A
#
# COMPACT_ATOMS: atom_id res chain seq x y z
N MET A 1 -0.90 -26.03 5.64
CA MET A 1 0.41 -26.20 6.27
C MET A 1 1.19 -24.92 5.97
N ARG A 2 1.52 -24.10 6.99
CA ARG A 2 2.44 -22.96 6.80
C ARG A 2 3.82 -23.54 6.44
N PRO A 3 4.53 -22.99 5.44
CA PRO A 3 5.92 -23.38 5.22
C PRO A 3 6.72 -23.08 6.49
N ALA A 4 7.71 -23.93 6.78
CA ALA A 4 8.56 -23.83 7.97
C ALA A 4 9.15 -22.43 8.11
N ALA A 5 9.27 -21.96 9.35
CA ALA A 5 9.69 -20.64 9.76
C ALA A 5 10.85 -20.09 8.92
N THR A 6 10.54 -19.25 7.96
CA THR A 6 11.45 -18.23 7.46
C THR A 6 11.65 -17.24 8.59
N GLN A 7 12.87 -16.74 8.78
CA GLN A 7 13.13 -15.65 9.72
C GLN A 7 12.09 -14.53 9.49
N PRO A 8 11.60 -13.87 10.56
CA PRO A 8 10.69 -12.74 10.40
C PRO A 8 11.28 -11.73 9.42
N PHE A 9 10.47 -11.20 8.53
CA PHE A 9 10.92 -10.16 7.61
C PHE A 9 11.37 -8.94 8.42
N ASP A 10 12.60 -8.48 8.17
CA ASP A 10 13.19 -7.37 8.91
C ASP A 10 12.78 -6.03 8.30
N TYR A 11 11.75 -5.40 8.87
CA TYR A 11 11.23 -4.09 8.46
C TYR A 11 12.16 -2.94 8.83
N GLU A 12 13.11 -3.12 9.77
CA GLU A 12 14.12 -2.11 10.10
C GLU A 12 15.27 -2.08 9.10
N ALA A 13 15.59 -3.21 8.47
CA ALA A 13 16.65 -3.31 7.47
C ALA A 13 16.26 -2.70 6.11
N LYS A 14 14.98 -2.58 5.80
CA LYS A 14 14.49 -2.09 4.50
C LYS A 14 13.62 -0.86 4.66
N ARG A 15 14.10 0.27 4.18
CA ARG A 15 13.35 1.53 4.17
C ARG A 15 12.41 1.57 2.97
N TRP A 16 11.11 1.67 3.22
CA TRP A 16 10.09 1.85 2.21
C TRP A 16 9.67 3.32 2.12
N GLY A 17 9.28 3.77 0.92
CA GLY A 17 8.70 5.10 0.74
C GLY A 17 9.69 6.26 0.86
N SER A 18 10.97 6.08 0.50
CA SER A 18 11.98 7.15 0.47
C SER A 18 11.94 7.98 -0.82
N ALA A 19 11.46 7.40 -1.93
CA ALA A 19 11.44 8.11 -3.21
C ALA A 19 10.32 9.16 -3.27
N PRO A 20 10.56 10.36 -3.86
CA PRO A 20 9.53 11.37 -4.08
C PRO A 20 8.38 10.83 -4.93
N LEU A 21 7.14 11.05 -4.48
CA LEU A 21 5.93 10.58 -5.14
C LEU A 21 5.10 11.76 -5.70
N ARG A 22 4.54 11.60 -6.90
CA ARG A 22 3.62 12.55 -7.52
C ARG A 22 2.50 11.80 -8.26
N PRO A 23 1.29 12.36 -8.38
CA PRO A 23 0.15 11.72 -9.05
C PRO A 23 0.28 11.85 -10.58
N ARG A 24 1.37 11.33 -11.14
CA ARG A 24 1.70 11.39 -12.58
C ARG A 24 1.93 10.01 -13.16
N PRO A 25 1.59 9.77 -14.44
CA PRO A 25 1.67 8.45 -15.07
C PRO A 25 3.05 7.78 -15.04
N TRP A 26 4.11 8.55 -15.06
CA TRP A 26 5.49 8.04 -15.06
C TRP A 26 6.08 7.75 -13.68
N PHE A 27 5.28 7.91 -12.61
CA PHE A 27 5.64 7.43 -11.27
C PHE A 27 5.00 6.08 -11.00
N ALA A 28 5.77 5.10 -10.55
CA ALA A 28 5.28 3.72 -10.33
C ALA A 28 4.04 3.67 -9.40
N ASN A 29 4.07 4.41 -8.31
CA ASN A 29 2.95 4.52 -7.37
C ASN A 29 2.05 5.75 -7.63
N GLY A 30 2.22 6.44 -8.76
CA GLY A 30 1.46 7.66 -9.06
C GLY A 30 -0.05 7.43 -9.17
N LEU A 31 -0.46 6.26 -9.68
CA LEU A 31 -1.89 5.89 -9.76
C LEU A 31 -2.50 5.67 -8.38
N LYS A 32 -1.78 5.00 -7.46
CA LYS A 32 -2.22 4.80 -6.08
C LYS A 32 -2.49 6.16 -5.41
N LEU A 33 -1.54 7.09 -5.53
CA LEU A 33 -1.69 8.45 -5.02
C LEU A 33 -2.85 9.20 -5.69
N ARG A 34 -3.04 9.04 -7.01
CA ARG A 34 -4.14 9.68 -7.74
C ARG A 34 -5.50 9.27 -7.19
N TYR A 35 -5.74 7.96 -7.00
CA TYR A 35 -7.00 7.46 -6.45
C TYR A 35 -7.21 7.89 -5.00
N LEU A 36 -6.15 7.93 -4.19
CA LEU A 36 -6.20 8.47 -2.83
C LEU A 36 -6.63 9.94 -2.83
N LEU A 37 -6.04 10.78 -3.69
CA LEU A 37 -6.36 12.20 -3.78
C LEU A 37 -7.80 12.45 -4.25
N GLU A 38 -8.32 11.61 -5.15
CA GLU A 38 -9.74 11.65 -5.58
C GLU A 38 -10.67 11.40 -4.39
N ASP A 39 -10.36 10.41 -3.53
CA ASP A 39 -11.15 10.12 -2.33
C ASP A 39 -10.97 11.18 -1.23
N LEU A 40 -9.83 11.88 -1.20
CA LEU A 40 -9.55 12.97 -0.27
C LEU A 40 -10.19 14.32 -0.67
N GLU A 41 -10.69 14.47 -1.90
CA GLU A 41 -11.22 15.76 -2.39
C GLU A 41 -12.25 16.40 -1.44
N PRO A 42 -13.29 15.68 -0.96
CA PRO A 42 -14.30 16.23 -0.05
C PRO A 42 -13.82 16.30 1.41
N VAL A 43 -12.65 15.77 1.75
CA VAL A 43 -12.20 15.58 3.13
C VAL A 43 -11.63 16.89 3.68
N ARG A 44 -11.84 17.13 4.99
CA ARG A 44 -11.28 18.25 5.77
C ARG A 44 -10.83 17.73 7.14
N GLY A 45 -9.83 18.40 7.72
CA GLY A 45 -9.35 18.13 9.07
C GLY A 45 -8.22 17.12 9.12
N LYS A 46 -8.24 16.26 10.13
CA LYS A 46 -7.14 15.37 10.49
C LYS A 46 -7.21 14.04 9.73
N VAL A 47 -6.10 13.64 9.13
CA VAL A 47 -6.00 12.43 8.31
C VAL A 47 -4.75 11.62 8.69
N LEU A 48 -4.79 10.29 8.54
CA LEU A 48 -3.75 9.37 9.01
C LEU A 48 -3.25 8.44 7.88
N ASP A 49 -1.93 8.37 7.75
CA ASP A 49 -1.20 7.36 6.95
C ASP A 49 -0.72 6.23 7.87
N VAL A 50 -1.29 5.04 7.76
CA VAL A 50 -0.90 3.87 8.56
C VAL A 50 0.09 3.02 7.78
N GLY A 51 1.28 2.81 8.36
CA GLY A 51 2.40 2.18 7.67
C GLY A 51 3.06 3.15 6.69
N CYS A 52 3.31 4.38 7.13
CA CYS A 52 3.77 5.48 6.27
C CYS A 52 5.21 5.32 5.78
N GLY A 53 6.00 4.41 6.35
CA GLY A 53 7.42 4.25 6.05
C GLY A 53 8.19 5.57 6.19
N ALA A 54 9.03 5.92 5.21
CA ALA A 54 9.75 7.19 5.14
C ALA A 54 8.88 8.39 4.69
N GLY A 55 7.56 8.24 4.67
CA GLY A 55 6.60 9.33 4.52
C GLY A 55 6.30 9.79 3.10
N SER A 56 6.67 9.05 2.05
CA SER A 56 6.50 9.52 0.66
C SER A 56 5.06 9.83 0.28
N VAL A 57 4.10 9.01 0.73
CA VAL A 57 2.67 9.22 0.46
C VAL A 57 2.13 10.38 1.30
N ALA A 58 2.39 10.37 2.61
CA ALA A 58 1.95 11.44 3.51
C ALA A 58 2.45 12.83 3.07
N LYS A 59 3.75 12.95 2.72
CA LYS A 59 4.35 14.18 2.19
C LYS A 59 3.73 14.58 0.84
N ALA A 60 3.47 13.61 -0.05
CA ALA A 60 2.81 13.88 -1.32
C ALA A 60 1.37 14.38 -1.13
N VAL A 61 0.62 13.78 -0.20
CA VAL A 61 -0.72 14.26 0.19
C VAL A 61 -0.64 15.68 0.76
N LYS A 62 0.30 15.96 1.68
CA LYS A 62 0.45 17.29 2.26
C LYS A 62 0.77 18.37 1.23
N ARG A 63 1.59 18.05 0.21
CA ARG A 63 1.87 18.98 -0.91
C ARG A 63 0.65 19.30 -1.78
N GLU A 64 -0.16 18.28 -2.08
CA GLU A 64 -1.36 18.43 -2.93
C GLU A 64 -2.56 18.98 -2.13
N ARG A 65 -2.59 18.75 -0.81
CA ARG A 65 -3.66 19.14 0.12
C ARG A 65 -3.07 19.82 1.38
N PRO A 66 -2.52 21.03 1.25
CA PRO A 66 -1.91 21.77 2.37
C PRO A 66 -2.92 22.14 3.48
N ASP A 67 -4.23 22.10 3.17
CA ASP A 67 -5.34 22.34 4.09
C ASP A 67 -5.56 21.21 5.11
N LEU A 68 -5.04 20.00 4.85
CA LEU A 68 -5.20 18.84 5.74
C LEU A 68 -4.12 18.82 6.84
N GLU A 69 -4.51 18.38 8.02
CA GLU A 69 -3.59 17.96 9.08
C GLU A 69 -3.18 16.50 8.82
N VAL A 70 -2.00 16.31 8.23
CA VAL A 70 -1.52 14.97 7.82
C VAL A 70 -0.61 14.40 8.89
N ILE A 71 -0.93 13.18 9.33
CA ILE A 71 -0.16 12.41 10.30
C ILE A 71 0.26 11.09 9.67
N GLY A 72 1.54 10.71 9.86
CA GLY A 72 2.06 9.39 9.50
C GLY A 72 2.32 8.55 10.75
N CYS A 73 2.04 7.25 10.67
CA CYS A 73 2.35 6.29 11.73
C CYS A 73 3.03 5.04 11.14
N ASP A 74 4.18 4.66 11.71
CA ASP A 74 4.91 3.46 11.30
C ASP A 74 5.55 2.79 12.51
N MET A 75 5.82 1.48 12.42
CA MET A 75 6.50 0.73 13.46
C MET A 75 8.04 0.83 13.38
N SER A 76 8.59 1.16 12.22
CA SER A 76 10.04 1.25 11.99
C SER A 76 10.58 2.61 12.41
N ARG A 77 11.46 2.62 13.43
CA ARG A 77 12.12 3.85 13.87
C ARG A 77 13.05 4.38 12.77
N SER A 78 13.77 3.49 12.07
CA SER A 78 14.70 3.89 11.02
C SER A 78 13.99 4.55 9.83
N ALA A 79 12.76 4.10 9.50
CA ALA A 79 11.94 4.73 8.46
C ALA A 79 11.44 6.11 8.90
N LEU A 80 10.99 6.23 10.16
CA LEU A 80 10.53 7.51 10.72
C LEU A 80 11.64 8.53 10.86
N ASP A 81 12.87 8.13 11.23
CA ASP A 81 14.02 9.02 11.25
C ASP A 81 14.29 9.65 9.87
N ALA A 82 14.14 8.86 8.81
CA ALA A 82 14.25 9.38 7.45
C ALA A 82 13.05 10.26 7.04
N ALA A 83 11.85 9.98 7.56
CA ALA A 83 10.66 10.81 7.34
C ALA A 83 10.79 12.17 8.04
N GLU A 84 11.25 12.16 9.30
CA GLU A 84 11.41 13.34 10.16
C GLU A 84 12.58 14.24 9.73
N ALA A 85 13.57 13.72 8.99
CA ALA A 85 14.67 14.52 8.45
C ALA A 85 14.17 15.65 7.52
N GLU A 86 13.08 15.41 6.78
CA GLU A 86 12.42 16.40 5.91
C GLU A 86 10.89 16.22 6.03
N PRO A 87 10.24 16.72 7.10
CA PRO A 87 8.87 16.35 7.43
C PRO A 87 7.81 17.00 6.51
N GLU A 88 8.15 18.06 5.79
CA GLU A 88 7.27 18.76 4.84
C GLU A 88 5.87 19.12 5.41
N GLY A 89 5.78 19.39 6.71
CA GLY A 89 4.52 19.71 7.39
C GLY A 89 3.66 18.51 7.75
N VAL A 90 4.23 17.30 7.77
CA VAL A 90 3.62 16.06 8.27
C VAL A 90 4.15 15.78 9.68
N ALA A 91 3.28 15.38 10.60
CA ALA A 91 3.67 14.88 11.92
C ALA A 91 3.83 13.34 11.85
N PHE A 92 4.93 12.81 12.41
CA PHE A 92 5.19 11.38 12.39
C PHE A 92 5.15 10.80 13.80
N HIS A 93 4.57 9.60 13.95
CA HIS A 93 4.42 8.89 15.21
C HIS A 93 4.84 7.44 15.07
N ILE A 94 5.56 6.93 16.07
CA ILE A 94 5.87 5.50 16.15
C ILE A 94 4.65 4.75 16.69
N GLY A 95 4.29 3.64 16.03
CA GLY A 95 3.15 2.82 16.46
C GLY A 95 2.95 1.60 15.58
N GLN A 96 2.34 0.57 16.15
CA GLN A 96 1.95 -0.64 15.43
C GLN A 96 0.53 -0.49 14.87
N ALA A 97 0.28 -0.99 13.67
CA ALA A 97 -1.03 -0.91 13.03
C ALA A 97 -2.13 -1.65 13.81
N GLU A 98 -1.76 -2.69 14.58
CA GLU A 98 -2.66 -3.43 15.47
C GLU A 98 -3.01 -2.70 16.76
N LYS A 99 -2.29 -1.59 17.09
CA LYS A 99 -2.51 -0.76 18.28
C LYS A 99 -2.02 0.65 18.00
N LEU A 100 -2.85 1.44 17.35
CA LEU A 100 -2.53 2.82 16.97
C LEU A 100 -2.52 3.76 18.20
N PRO A 101 -1.50 4.64 18.35
CA PRO A 101 -1.34 5.52 19.51
C PRO A 101 -2.26 6.76 19.44
N PHE A 102 -3.49 6.60 18.97
CA PHE A 102 -4.45 7.68 18.76
C PHE A 102 -5.79 7.39 19.44
N GLY A 103 -6.56 8.45 19.70
CA GLY A 103 -7.86 8.39 20.31
C GLY A 103 -8.96 7.85 19.39
N ASP A 104 -10.09 7.44 19.99
CA ASP A 104 -11.27 6.99 19.25
C ASP A 104 -11.89 8.14 18.46
N GLY A 105 -12.16 7.90 17.17
CA GLY A 105 -12.81 8.88 16.30
C GLY A 105 -11.97 10.14 15.99
N GLU A 106 -10.67 10.07 16.16
CA GLU A 106 -9.76 11.21 16.01
C GLU A 106 -9.61 11.65 14.55
N PHE A 107 -9.76 10.74 13.58
CA PHE A 107 -9.51 11.01 12.18
C PHE A 107 -10.77 11.04 11.33
N THR A 108 -10.77 11.94 10.33
CA THR A 108 -11.83 12.02 9.31
C THR A 108 -11.60 11.04 8.17
N PHE A 109 -10.33 10.74 7.93
CA PHE A 109 -9.87 9.86 6.86
C PHE A 109 -8.60 9.12 7.29
N VAL A 110 -8.53 7.83 6.97
CA VAL A 110 -7.34 6.99 7.17
C VAL A 110 -7.00 6.34 5.84
N TRP A 111 -5.71 6.21 5.53
CA TRP A 111 -5.30 5.36 4.41
C TRP A 111 -4.19 4.40 4.81
N MET A 112 -4.02 3.37 3.98
CA MET A 112 -3.03 2.33 4.16
C MET A 112 -2.61 1.78 2.79
N PHE A 113 -1.31 1.76 2.50
CA PHE A 113 -0.78 1.24 1.25
C PHE A 113 0.18 0.08 1.52
N ASP A 114 -0.16 -1.08 0.98
CA ASP A 114 0.69 -2.27 1.01
C ASP A 114 1.18 -2.62 2.45
N VAL A 115 0.27 -2.72 3.42
CA VAL A 115 0.56 -3.01 4.84
C VAL A 115 -0.18 -4.25 5.33
N LEU A 116 -1.47 -4.40 4.97
CA LEU A 116 -2.32 -5.43 5.56
C LEU A 116 -1.88 -6.87 5.23
N GLU A 117 -1.19 -7.05 4.11
CA GLU A 117 -0.60 -8.33 3.68
C GLU A 117 0.60 -8.76 4.52
N HIS A 118 1.16 -7.86 5.31
CA HIS A 118 2.36 -8.09 6.12
C HIS A 118 2.06 -8.41 7.59
N VAL A 119 0.82 -8.24 8.05
CA VAL A 119 0.45 -8.40 9.46
C VAL A 119 -0.10 -9.78 9.78
N ASP A 120 0.20 -10.29 10.98
CA ASP A 120 -0.32 -11.60 11.42
C ASP A 120 -1.84 -11.57 11.67
N HIS A 121 -2.36 -10.43 12.16
CA HIS A 121 -3.74 -10.27 12.60
C HIS A 121 -4.44 -9.10 11.88
N PRO A 122 -4.77 -9.23 10.57
CA PRO A 122 -5.38 -8.14 9.79
C PRO A 122 -6.72 -7.66 10.38
N GLU A 123 -7.46 -8.52 11.09
CA GLU A 123 -8.69 -8.13 11.78
C GLU A 123 -8.45 -7.15 12.92
N ARG A 124 -7.29 -7.21 13.60
CA ARG A 124 -6.93 -6.25 14.65
C ARG A 124 -6.63 -4.89 14.05
N VAL A 125 -5.88 -4.88 12.95
CA VAL A 125 -5.57 -3.65 12.21
C VAL A 125 -6.84 -2.95 11.75
N LEU A 126 -7.76 -3.69 11.10
CA LEU A 126 -9.01 -3.10 10.62
C LEU A 126 -9.91 -2.59 11.74
N ARG A 127 -9.94 -3.26 12.92
CA ARG A 127 -10.64 -2.74 14.11
C ARG A 127 -10.01 -1.46 14.65
N GLU A 128 -8.68 -1.36 14.67
CA GLU A 128 -7.98 -0.14 15.07
C GLU A 128 -8.25 1.01 14.10
N VAL A 129 -8.21 0.75 12.79
CA VAL A 129 -8.61 1.73 11.77
C VAL A 129 -10.05 2.19 12.00
N ALA A 130 -10.99 1.25 12.23
CA ALA A 130 -12.38 1.61 12.54
C ALA A 130 -12.49 2.41 13.84
N ARG A 131 -11.69 2.09 14.88
CA ARG A 131 -11.69 2.80 16.17
C ARG A 131 -11.25 4.25 16.02
N VAL A 132 -10.13 4.49 15.33
CA VAL A 132 -9.54 5.84 15.21
C VAL A 132 -10.28 6.73 14.20
N LEU A 133 -11.03 6.16 13.24
CA LEU A 133 -11.92 6.89 12.36
C LEU A 133 -13.14 7.41 13.13
N ARG A 134 -13.59 8.63 12.86
CA ARG A 134 -14.90 9.11 13.32
C ARG A 134 -16.05 8.30 12.68
N PRO A 135 -17.23 8.22 13.29
CA PRO A 135 -18.41 7.65 12.63
C PRO A 135 -18.64 8.29 11.27
N GLY A 136 -18.84 7.47 10.23
CA GLY A 136 -18.95 7.92 8.85
C GLY A 136 -17.63 8.39 8.21
N GLY A 137 -16.51 8.31 8.91
CA GLY A 137 -15.17 8.54 8.36
C GLY A 137 -14.80 7.53 7.27
N VAL A 138 -13.82 7.88 6.46
CA VAL A 138 -13.45 7.09 5.27
C VAL A 138 -12.09 6.41 5.47
N PHE A 139 -12.00 5.16 5.05
CA PHE A 139 -10.76 4.39 4.96
C PHE A 139 -10.47 4.07 3.50
N HIS A 140 -9.30 4.48 3.02
CA HIS A 140 -8.79 4.10 1.70
C HIS A 140 -7.64 3.10 1.88
N ILE A 141 -7.75 1.93 1.26
CA ILE A 141 -6.68 0.93 1.30
C ILE A 141 -6.28 0.50 -0.11
N VAL A 142 -4.98 0.43 -0.32
CA VAL A 142 -4.36 -0.25 -1.46
C VAL A 142 -3.85 -1.58 -0.99
N LEU A 143 -4.32 -2.66 -1.61
CA LEU A 143 -4.06 -4.02 -1.18
C LEU A 143 -3.70 -4.93 -2.35
N PRO A 144 -2.53 -5.59 -2.34
CA PRO A 144 -2.21 -6.65 -3.28
C PRO A 144 -3.17 -7.84 -3.11
N LEU A 145 -3.67 -8.35 -4.23
CA LEU A 145 -4.71 -9.38 -4.27
C LEU A 145 -4.21 -10.65 -4.96
N GLU A 146 -3.19 -11.29 -4.39
CA GLU A 146 -2.60 -12.50 -4.95
C GLU A 146 -3.56 -13.70 -4.98
N GLY A 147 -4.60 -13.67 -4.17
CA GLY A 147 -5.68 -14.67 -4.15
C GLY A 147 -6.81 -14.40 -5.14
N GLN A 148 -6.77 -13.27 -5.88
CA GLN A 148 -7.83 -12.87 -6.79
C GLN A 148 -7.95 -13.85 -7.97
N PRO A 149 -9.17 -14.36 -8.30
CA PRO A 149 -9.40 -15.17 -9.50
C PRO A 149 -8.93 -14.46 -10.78
N TRP A 150 -8.51 -15.26 -11.76
CA TRP A 150 -8.08 -14.79 -13.10
C TRP A 150 -6.85 -13.89 -13.12
N THR A 151 -6.02 -13.91 -12.06
CA THR A 151 -4.72 -13.25 -12.01
C THR A 151 -3.58 -14.24 -12.26
N LEU A 152 -2.43 -13.76 -12.74
CA LEU A 152 -1.21 -14.56 -12.85
C LEU A 152 -0.79 -15.12 -11.49
N TYR A 153 -0.97 -14.37 -10.41
CA TYR A 153 -0.69 -14.80 -9.04
C TYR A 153 -1.47 -16.07 -8.65
N ARG A 154 -2.77 -16.08 -8.95
CA ARG A 154 -3.63 -17.22 -8.67
C ARG A 154 -3.26 -18.43 -9.53
N PHE A 155 -2.95 -18.20 -10.80
CA PHE A 155 -2.50 -19.25 -11.72
C PHE A 155 -1.19 -19.89 -11.27
N LEU A 156 -0.22 -19.11 -10.83
CA LEU A 156 1.06 -19.57 -10.30
C LEU A 156 0.94 -20.19 -8.90
N GLY A 157 -0.17 -20.02 -8.21
CA GLY A 157 -0.38 -20.47 -6.84
C GLY A 157 0.43 -19.67 -5.83
N CYS A 158 0.33 -18.34 -5.89
CA CYS A 158 0.98 -17.43 -4.95
C CYS A 158 0.66 -17.81 -3.49
N GLY A 159 1.68 -17.81 -2.64
CA GLY A 159 1.60 -18.24 -1.25
C GLY A 159 1.64 -19.76 -1.02
N THR A 160 1.60 -20.57 -2.07
CA THR A 160 1.70 -22.04 -1.99
C THR A 160 2.78 -22.64 -2.87
N ARG A 161 2.63 -22.59 -4.20
CA ARG A 161 3.61 -23.08 -5.17
C ARG A 161 4.66 -22.02 -5.50
N TRP A 162 4.24 -20.78 -5.66
CA TRP A 162 5.10 -19.63 -5.91
C TRP A 162 5.13 -18.75 -4.65
N THR A 163 6.27 -18.78 -3.93
CA THR A 163 6.43 -18.14 -2.62
C THR A 163 7.43 -16.98 -2.65
N ALA A 164 7.77 -16.50 -3.85
CA ALA A 164 8.75 -15.43 -4.02
C ALA A 164 8.34 -14.13 -3.28
N LYS A 165 7.05 -13.73 -3.34
CA LYS A 165 6.55 -12.57 -2.60
C LYS A 165 6.59 -12.76 -1.08
N LEU A 166 6.34 -13.97 -0.58
CA LEU A 166 6.51 -14.28 0.83
C LEU A 166 7.96 -14.08 1.28
N ARG A 167 8.92 -14.59 0.49
CA ARG A 167 10.35 -14.55 0.85
C ARG A 167 10.97 -13.15 0.70
N HIS A 168 10.66 -12.45 -0.37
CA HIS A 168 11.33 -11.19 -0.73
C HIS A 168 10.49 -9.95 -0.49
N GLY A 169 9.17 -10.08 -0.43
CA GLY A 169 8.22 -9.01 -0.15
C GLY A 169 7.65 -9.02 1.27
N GLY A 170 7.75 -10.16 1.99
CA GLY A 170 7.14 -10.30 3.32
C GLY A 170 5.62 -10.46 3.30
N HIS A 171 5.00 -10.82 2.18
CA HIS A 171 3.55 -11.02 2.07
C HIS A 171 3.13 -12.32 2.74
N ILE A 172 2.82 -12.28 4.03
CA ILE A 172 2.39 -13.44 4.82
C ILE A 172 0.89 -13.73 4.66
N GLN A 173 0.11 -12.75 4.17
CA GLN A 173 -1.31 -12.91 3.89
C GLN A 173 -1.54 -12.92 2.37
N VAL A 174 -2.45 -13.78 1.92
CA VAL A 174 -2.91 -13.82 0.52
C VAL A 174 -4.36 -13.37 0.50
N PHE A 175 -4.63 -12.20 -0.08
CA PHE A 175 -5.97 -11.63 -0.15
C PHE A 175 -6.61 -11.85 -1.53
N SER A 176 -7.94 -11.97 -1.51
CA SER A 176 -8.85 -11.70 -2.62
C SER A 176 -9.77 -10.55 -2.23
N SER A 177 -10.44 -9.94 -3.19
CA SER A 177 -11.41 -8.88 -2.90
C SER A 177 -12.54 -9.36 -1.98
N GLU A 178 -13.02 -10.58 -2.19
CA GLU A 178 -14.06 -11.19 -1.35
C GLU A 178 -13.60 -11.36 0.10
N ARG A 179 -12.39 -11.92 0.31
CA ARG A 179 -11.81 -12.07 1.65
C ARG A 179 -11.65 -10.72 2.35
N PHE A 180 -11.14 -9.71 1.65
CA PHE A 180 -10.98 -8.38 2.22
C PHE A 180 -12.33 -7.74 2.57
N THR A 181 -13.30 -7.77 1.65
CA THR A 181 -14.63 -7.17 1.86
C THR A 181 -15.35 -7.80 3.05
N GLY A 182 -15.30 -9.13 3.17
CA GLY A 182 -15.88 -9.84 4.31
C GLY A 182 -15.20 -9.48 5.64
N LEU A 183 -13.87 -9.38 5.63
CA LEU A 183 -13.11 -8.99 6.82
C LEU A 183 -13.35 -7.54 7.22
N ALA A 184 -13.40 -6.62 6.27
CA ALA A 184 -13.70 -5.21 6.50
C ALA A 184 -15.10 -5.03 7.12
N ALA A 185 -16.12 -5.68 6.54
CA ALA A 185 -17.49 -5.66 7.08
C ALA A 185 -17.57 -6.22 8.51
N PHE A 186 -16.88 -7.31 8.80
CA PHE A 186 -16.78 -7.87 10.16
C PHE A 186 -16.17 -6.89 11.17
N CYS A 187 -15.28 -6.00 10.70
CA CYS A 187 -14.63 -4.97 11.53
C CYS A 187 -15.39 -3.63 11.56
N GLY A 188 -16.58 -3.51 10.97
CA GLY A 188 -17.38 -2.29 10.95
C GLY A 188 -16.93 -1.27 9.88
N LEU A 189 -16.39 -1.77 8.77
CA LEU A 189 -15.94 -0.99 7.62
C LEU A 189 -16.68 -1.48 6.36
N THR A 190 -17.63 -0.71 5.85
CA THR A 190 -18.38 -1.05 4.63
C THR A 190 -17.64 -0.54 3.40
N VAL A 191 -17.29 -1.42 2.45
CA VAL A 191 -16.71 -1.06 1.15
C VAL A 191 -17.76 -0.33 0.32
N THR A 192 -17.45 0.91 -0.07
CA THR A 192 -18.36 1.77 -0.86
C THR A 192 -17.92 1.94 -2.31
N ALA A 193 -16.64 1.79 -2.60
CA ALA A 193 -16.11 1.81 -3.96
C ALA A 193 -14.87 0.90 -4.07
N THR A 194 -14.66 0.37 -5.27
CA THR A 194 -13.46 -0.41 -5.59
C THR A 194 -12.97 0.00 -6.97
N ARG A 195 -11.67 0.30 -7.06
CA ARG A 195 -10.96 0.47 -8.33
C ARG A 195 -9.86 -0.57 -8.39
N TRP A 196 -9.43 -0.92 -9.59
CA TRP A 196 -8.48 -2.00 -9.79
C TRP A 196 -7.24 -1.52 -10.52
N SER A 197 -6.12 -2.15 -10.25
CA SER A 197 -4.86 -2.00 -10.97
C SER A 197 -4.11 -3.31 -11.01
N TYR A 198 -2.89 -3.31 -11.55
CA TYR A 198 -2.10 -4.52 -11.73
C TYR A 198 -2.86 -5.56 -12.57
N HIS A 199 -3.23 -5.19 -13.79
CA HIS A 199 -3.82 -6.10 -14.76
C HIS A 199 -2.73 -6.94 -15.45
N GLY A 200 -2.64 -6.97 -16.78
CA GLY A 200 -1.71 -7.84 -17.46
C GLY A 200 -0.24 -7.47 -17.30
N LEU A 201 0.10 -6.22 -17.65
CA LEU A 201 1.49 -5.75 -17.72
C LEU A 201 2.17 -5.76 -16.34
N LEU A 202 1.57 -5.11 -15.34
CA LEU A 202 2.21 -5.02 -14.02
C LEU A 202 2.27 -6.35 -13.29
N GLN A 203 1.30 -7.25 -13.48
CA GLN A 203 1.39 -8.61 -12.93
C GLN A 203 2.57 -9.36 -13.55
N ALA A 204 2.76 -9.27 -14.87
CA ALA A 204 3.89 -9.93 -15.54
C ALA A 204 5.24 -9.38 -15.06
N VAL A 205 5.38 -8.04 -14.97
CA VAL A 205 6.59 -7.38 -14.45
C VAL A 205 6.88 -7.82 -13.02
N ASP A 206 5.88 -7.83 -12.17
CA ASP A 206 5.98 -8.20 -10.76
C ASP A 206 6.39 -9.67 -10.58
N VAL A 207 5.76 -10.58 -11.31
CA VAL A 207 6.11 -12.02 -11.30
C VAL A 207 7.54 -12.24 -11.79
N LEU A 208 7.95 -11.58 -12.88
CA LEU A 208 9.31 -11.67 -13.39
C LEU A 208 10.34 -11.14 -12.40
N TYR A 209 10.05 -10.00 -11.76
CA TYR A 209 10.92 -9.39 -10.74
C TYR A 209 11.13 -10.30 -9.53
N PHE A 210 10.05 -10.78 -8.92
CA PHE A 210 10.16 -11.67 -7.75
C PHE A 210 10.78 -13.03 -8.09
N SER A 211 10.53 -13.54 -9.29
CA SER A 211 11.18 -14.77 -9.77
C SER A 211 12.68 -14.57 -10.03
N TRP A 212 13.07 -13.39 -10.50
CA TRP A 212 14.48 -13.00 -10.66
C TRP A 212 15.17 -12.87 -9.29
N LEU A 213 14.52 -12.31 -8.27
CA LEU A 213 15.04 -12.28 -6.91
C LEU A 213 15.24 -13.68 -6.33
N ASP A 214 14.35 -14.63 -6.63
CA ASP A 214 14.51 -16.03 -6.25
C ASP A 214 15.75 -16.67 -6.84
N TRP A 215 16.09 -16.32 -8.07
CA TRP A 215 17.28 -16.83 -8.75
C TRP A 215 18.57 -16.16 -8.28
N ARG A 216 18.56 -14.83 -8.09
CA ARG A 216 19.75 -14.04 -7.75
C ARG A 216 20.05 -14.01 -6.24
N GLY A 217 19.02 -14.16 -5.40
CA GLY A 217 19.06 -13.90 -3.97
C GLY A 217 18.54 -12.50 -3.58
N PRO A 218 18.31 -12.26 -2.28
CA PRO A 218 17.72 -11.02 -1.80
C PRO A 218 18.59 -9.80 -2.08
N VAL A 219 17.94 -8.69 -2.46
CA VAL A 219 18.57 -7.38 -2.65
C VAL A 219 18.08 -6.47 -1.51
N SER A 220 19.00 -5.72 -0.90
CA SER A 220 18.70 -4.85 0.25
C SER A 220 17.96 -3.55 -0.11
N SER A 221 17.82 -3.24 -1.41
CA SER A 221 17.20 -2.00 -1.90
C SER A 221 15.99 -2.28 -2.78
N SER A 222 15.07 -1.32 -2.87
CA SER A 222 13.93 -1.38 -3.79
C SER A 222 14.39 -1.31 -5.26
N VAL A 223 13.54 -1.75 -6.20
CA VAL A 223 13.82 -1.60 -7.66
C VAL A 223 14.05 -0.15 -8.02
N GLU A 224 13.26 0.74 -7.45
CA GLU A 224 13.36 2.18 -7.66
C GLU A 224 14.72 2.71 -7.19
N ASP A 225 15.22 2.25 -6.04
CA ASP A 225 16.53 2.67 -5.51
C ASP A 225 17.66 2.12 -6.39
N VAL A 226 17.58 0.88 -6.85
CA VAL A 226 18.55 0.29 -7.79
C VAL A 226 18.59 1.07 -9.09
N ILE A 227 17.44 1.37 -9.69
CA ILE A 227 17.35 2.15 -10.93
C ILE A 227 17.85 3.59 -10.71
N ALA A 228 17.57 4.19 -9.55
CA ALA A 228 18.01 5.54 -9.22
C ALA A 228 19.52 5.63 -9.03
N ALA A 229 20.13 4.60 -8.45
CA ALA A 229 21.56 4.56 -8.13
C ALA A 229 22.47 4.27 -9.33
N GLU A 230 21.92 3.68 -10.43
CA GLU A 230 22.72 3.32 -11.61
C GLU A 230 23.17 4.57 -12.38
N PRO A 231 24.50 4.80 -12.52
CA PRO A 231 25.04 5.97 -13.21
C PRO A 231 25.08 5.79 -14.73
N GLY A 232 25.28 6.88 -15.46
CA GLY A 232 25.60 6.89 -16.87
C GLY A 232 24.43 6.54 -17.80
N PHE A 233 24.76 6.11 -19.03
CA PHE A 233 23.80 5.84 -20.10
C PHE A 233 22.86 4.67 -19.76
N ALA A 234 23.38 3.59 -19.20
CA ALA A 234 22.58 2.43 -18.79
C ALA A 234 21.52 2.81 -17.75
N GLY A 235 21.89 3.56 -16.70
CA GLY A 235 20.92 4.05 -15.71
C GLY A 235 19.89 4.99 -16.29
N THR A 236 20.25 5.81 -17.28
CA THR A 236 19.29 6.67 -17.98
C THR A 236 18.29 5.84 -18.78
N LEU A 237 18.75 4.81 -19.49
CA LEU A 237 17.88 3.91 -20.25
C LEU A 237 16.93 3.14 -19.32
N MET A 238 17.42 2.63 -18.18
CA MET A 238 16.60 1.95 -17.17
C MET A 238 15.52 2.88 -16.60
N ARG A 239 15.87 4.12 -16.28
CA ARG A 239 14.89 5.12 -15.81
C ARG A 239 13.84 5.45 -16.87
N MET A 240 14.23 5.56 -18.15
CA MET A 240 13.29 5.77 -19.26
C MET A 240 12.36 4.57 -19.44
N ALA A 241 12.89 3.35 -19.41
CA ALA A 241 12.11 2.12 -19.51
C ALA A 241 11.11 2.00 -18.34
N SER A 242 11.54 2.26 -17.12
CA SER A 242 10.68 2.25 -15.94
C SER A 242 9.53 3.27 -16.06
N LYS A 243 9.81 4.50 -16.51
CA LYS A 243 8.78 5.52 -16.73
C LYS A 243 7.80 5.11 -17.84
N SER A 244 8.29 4.49 -18.92
CA SER A 244 7.43 3.98 -20.01
C SER A 244 6.51 2.87 -19.51
N VAL A 245 7.03 1.89 -18.78
CA VAL A 245 6.24 0.81 -18.16
C VAL A 245 5.19 1.40 -17.22
N ALA A 246 5.57 2.33 -16.33
CA ALA A 246 4.64 2.99 -15.42
C ALA A 246 3.53 3.74 -16.18
N THR A 247 3.86 4.43 -17.28
CA THR A 247 2.89 5.18 -18.08
C THR A 247 1.90 4.26 -18.79
N VAL A 248 2.38 3.16 -19.39
CA VAL A 248 1.52 2.17 -20.04
C VAL A 248 0.62 1.49 -19.02
N ALA A 249 1.19 1.08 -17.88
CA ALA A 249 0.43 0.47 -16.79
C ALA A 249 -0.63 1.40 -16.18
N TRP A 250 -0.35 2.70 -16.10
CA TRP A 250 -1.34 3.71 -15.73
C TRP A 250 -2.51 3.74 -16.72
N GLY A 251 -2.22 3.76 -18.03
CA GLY A 251 -3.25 3.73 -19.07
C GLY A 251 -4.10 2.46 -19.01
N GLU A 252 -3.45 1.30 -18.92
CA GLU A 252 -4.10 -0.01 -18.74
C GLU A 252 -5.03 -0.01 -17.52
N ALA A 253 -4.52 0.40 -16.35
CA ALA A 253 -5.29 0.40 -15.11
C ALA A 253 -6.48 1.37 -15.15
N ARG A 254 -6.36 2.51 -15.82
CA ARG A 254 -7.49 3.44 -15.99
C ARG A 254 -8.56 2.91 -16.95
N LEU A 255 -8.13 2.27 -18.01
CA LEU A 255 -9.05 1.65 -18.99
C LEU A 255 -9.81 0.48 -18.36
N LEU A 256 -9.12 -0.30 -17.53
CA LEU A 256 -9.64 -1.53 -16.91
C LEU A 256 -10.02 -1.34 -15.43
N ALA A 257 -10.17 -0.10 -14.94
CA ALA A 257 -10.35 0.21 -13.51
C ALA A 257 -11.59 -0.46 -12.88
N SER A 258 -12.59 -0.83 -13.68
CA SER A 258 -13.79 -1.57 -13.25
C SER A 258 -13.64 -3.09 -13.30
N LEU A 259 -12.59 -3.61 -13.92
CA LEU A 259 -12.34 -5.04 -14.04
C LEU A 259 -11.38 -5.51 -12.94
N PRO A 260 -11.65 -6.68 -12.31
CA PRO A 260 -10.77 -7.22 -11.28
C PRO A 260 -9.34 -7.37 -11.74
N GLY A 261 -8.40 -6.86 -10.94
CA GLY A 261 -6.96 -6.92 -11.17
C GLY A 261 -6.21 -7.51 -9.96
N GLY A 262 -4.89 -7.52 -10.02
CA GLY A 262 -4.02 -8.05 -8.97
C GLY A 262 -3.79 -7.09 -7.80
N CYS A 263 -4.35 -5.87 -7.86
CA CYS A 263 -4.30 -4.90 -6.77
C CYS A 263 -5.65 -4.18 -6.68
N GLY A 264 -6.21 -4.12 -5.48
CA GLY A 264 -7.46 -3.43 -5.18
C GLY A 264 -7.21 -2.09 -4.48
N HIS A 265 -7.93 -1.07 -4.90
CA HIS A 265 -8.05 0.22 -4.25
C HIS A 265 -9.47 0.31 -3.68
N PHE A 266 -9.61 0.07 -2.39
CA PHE A 266 -10.91 0.04 -1.74
C PHE A 266 -11.13 1.33 -0.96
N THR A 267 -12.29 1.94 -1.17
CA THR A 267 -12.80 3.02 -0.35
C THR A 267 -13.86 2.41 0.57
N CYS A 268 -13.61 2.49 1.89
CA CYS A 268 -14.52 1.98 2.90
C CYS A 268 -15.05 3.13 3.75
N ARG A 269 -16.24 2.98 4.30
CA ARG A 269 -16.82 3.92 5.26
C ARG A 269 -16.97 3.22 6.62
N ARG A 270 -16.58 3.90 7.69
CA ARG A 270 -16.87 3.42 9.04
C ARG A 270 -18.39 3.45 9.27
N ASP A 271 -18.95 2.33 9.71
CA ASP A 271 -20.36 2.22 10.04
C ASP A 271 -20.72 3.15 11.22
N GLY A 272 -21.91 3.76 11.18
CA GLY A 272 -22.41 4.57 12.29
C GLY A 272 -22.76 3.69 13.49
N ALA A 273 -22.70 4.25 14.70
CA ALA A 273 -23.16 3.58 15.91
C ALA A 273 -24.67 3.35 15.87
N GLY A 274 -25.13 2.37 15.10
CA GLY A 274 -26.57 2.08 14.94
C GLY A 274 -26.88 1.02 13.89
N THR A 275 -25.93 0.54 13.13
CA THR A 275 -26.16 -0.38 11.98
C THR A 275 -25.85 -1.85 12.31
N ARG A 276 -25.89 -2.25 13.59
CA ARG A 276 -25.92 -3.67 13.94
C ARG A 276 -27.38 -4.06 14.21
N ALA A 277 -28.05 -4.53 13.18
CA ALA A 277 -29.27 -5.31 13.31
C ALA A 277 -28.95 -6.80 13.21
#